data_5dba5c71019e07d80dc0e12944c9174f
#
_entry.id   5dba5c71019e07d80dc0e12944c9174f
#
_cell.length_a   1.000
_cell.length_b   1.000
_cell.length_c   1.000
_cell.angle_alpha   90.00
_cell.angle_beta   90.00
_cell.angle_gamma   90.00
#
_symmetry.space_group_name_H-M   'P 1'
#
loop_
_entity.id
_entity.type
_entity.pdbx_description
1 polymer ?
#
loop_
_entity_poly.entity_id
_entity_poly.type
_entity_poly.pdbx_seq_one_letter_code
_entity_poly.pdbx_strand_id
1 'polypeptide(L)'
;QLDVKPIAVSASKAAPDINFNQGSGSLFRDGEYIPLFKVQPVYPRRAQERGMEGYVIVAFTITESGTIEEPYVIEGKCRNAKNRDGAYNDCSMFNSATLRAAKKLKYKPTVRDGRAVAVTDIPHKFTYEIDEDS
;
A
#
# COMPACT_ATOMS: atom_id res chain seq x y z
N GLN A 1 -1.74 4.02 8.00
CA GLN A 1 -1.47 3.94 8.60
C GLN A 1 -1.41 4.15 8.78
N LEU A 2 -1.41 3.92 8.03
CA LEU A 2 -1.16 3.73 8.69
C LEU A 2 -1.15 4.32 8.76
N ASP A 3 -1.06 4.11 8.06
CA ASP A 3 -0.75 4.23 8.55
C ASP A 3 -0.59 4.16 8.65
N VAL A 4 -0.50 3.77 8.01
CA VAL A 4 0.03 3.36 8.57
C VAL A 4 0.32 3.33 8.57
N LYS A 5 0.25 3.05 8.10
CA LYS A 5 0.77 2.65 8.46
C LYS A 5 0.95 2.17 8.26
N PRO A 6 1.06 1.64 7.80
CA PRO A 6 1.42 0.84 7.95
C PRO A 6 1.28 0.26 7.93
N ILE A 7 1.61 -0.60 7.47
CA ILE A 7 1.83 -1.41 7.91
C ILE A 7 1.84 -1.94 7.78
N ALA A 8 2.15 -2.56 7.33
CA ALA A 8 2.47 -3.25 7.67
C ALA A 8 2.33 -3.95 7.49
N VAL A 9 2.62 -4.76 6.97
CA VAL A 9 2.83 -5.54 7.36
C VAL A 9 3.14 -6.04 7.17
N SER A 10 3.59 -6.75 6.64
CA SER A 10 4.15 -7.31 6.90
C SER A 10 4.39 -7.77 6.57
N ALA A 11 4.77 -8.50 6.15
CA ALA A 11 5.28 -9.03 6.14
C ALA A 11 5.62 -9.63 5.82
N SER A 12 6.05 -10.19 5.31
CA SER A 12 6.44 -10.89 5.24
C SER A 12 6.38 -11.59 4.95
N LYS A 13 6.80 -12.31 4.41
CA LYS A 13 6.47 -13.01 4.21
C LYS A 13 5.81 -13.53 4.72
N ALA A 14 5.63 -13.63 4.66
CA ALA A 14 5.03 -13.75 5.19
C ALA A 14 4.36 -13.22 5.67
N ALA A 15 4.27 -12.87 5.40
CA ALA A 15 3.93 -12.38 5.97
C ALA A 15 3.52 -11.90 6.56
N PRO A 16 3.50 -11.81 6.59
CA PRO A 16 3.34 -11.43 7.33
C PRO A 16 2.62 -11.00 8.03
N ASP A 17 2.68 -11.04 8.35
CA ASP A 17 2.11 -10.65 9.07
C ASP A 17 1.85 -9.74 9.54
N ILE A 18 1.94 -9.34 9.30
CA ILE A 18 2.04 -8.48 9.58
C ILE A 18 1.37 -7.80 10.35
N ASN A 19 1.42 -7.59 10.77
CA ASN A 19 0.89 -6.98 11.43
C ASN A 19 0.72 -5.86 11.52
N PHE A 20 0.65 -5.31 11.08
CA PHE A 20 0.80 -4.33 11.13
C PHE A 20 0.15 -3.50 11.91
N ASN A 21 0.24 -3.27 12.18
CA ASN A 21 0.06 -2.65 12.97
C ASN A 21 0.10 -2.44 13.87
N GLN A 22 0.65 -2.58 14.00
CA GLN A 22 1.03 -2.61 14.74
C GLN A 22 1.77 -2.57 15.24
N GLY A 23 2.17 -2.59 15.26
CA GLY A 23 3.15 -2.55 15.47
C GLY A 23 3.97 -2.94 15.38
N SER A 24 4.30 -3.08 15.22
CA SER A 24 5.05 -3.53 15.08
C SER A 24 5.74 -3.91 15.03
N GLY A 25 6.02 -4.19 15.85
CA GLY A 25 7.23 -4.69 15.55
C GLY A 25 7.27 -5.16 14.32
N SER A 26 6.79 -4.84 13.76
CA SER A 26 6.71 -5.35 12.51
C SER A 26 8.02 -5.65 11.97
N LEU A 27 8.05 -6.50 11.08
CA LEU A 27 9.17 -6.72 10.26
C LEU A 27 9.64 -5.48 9.60
N PHE A 28 8.74 -4.54 9.45
CA PHE A 28 9.03 -3.32 8.74
C PHE A 28 9.17 -2.21 9.71
N ARG A 29 10.09 -1.35 9.44
CA ARG A 29 10.20 -0.11 10.12
C ARG A 29 9.60 0.90 9.21
N ASP A 30 8.40 1.28 9.50
CA ASP A 30 7.69 2.20 8.62
C ASP A 30 8.49 3.44 8.34
N GLY A 31 9.26 3.89 9.30
CA GLY A 31 10.04 5.09 9.12
C GLY A 31 11.18 4.96 8.13
N GLU A 32 11.56 3.74 7.78
CA GLU A 32 12.68 3.56 6.87
C GLU A 32 12.31 3.72 5.41
N TYR A 33 11.05 3.52 5.08
CA TYR A 33 10.63 3.52 3.69
C TYR A 33 9.40 4.38 3.53
N ILE A 34 9.63 5.68 3.59
CA ILE A 34 8.56 6.66 3.43
C ILE A 34 8.72 7.30 2.06
N PRO A 35 7.67 7.31 1.25
CA PRO A 35 7.75 7.96 -0.06
C PRO A 35 8.10 9.43 0.05
N LEU A 36 8.82 9.95 -0.92
CA LEU A 36 9.22 11.34 -0.93
C LEU A 36 8.03 12.29 -1.10
N PHE A 37 6.95 11.80 -1.70
CA PHE A 37 5.74 12.60 -1.85
C PHE A 37 4.56 11.64 -1.93
N LYS A 38 3.38 12.19 -1.70
CA LYS A 38 2.17 11.40 -1.79
C LYS A 38 1.79 11.17 -3.24
N VAL A 39 1.28 9.97 -3.51
CA VAL A 39 0.70 9.64 -4.81
C VAL A 39 -0.75 9.29 -4.57
N GLN A 40 -1.65 9.99 -5.26
CA GLN A 40 -3.07 9.75 -5.15
C GLN A 40 -3.48 8.82 -6.27
N PRO A 41 -3.96 7.62 -5.95
CA PRO A 41 -4.41 6.72 -7.01
C PRO A 41 -5.72 7.24 -7.62
N VAL A 42 -5.95 6.85 -8.87
CA VAL A 42 -7.20 7.22 -9.52
C VAL A 42 -8.29 6.29 -9.01
N TYR A 43 -9.35 6.87 -8.47
CA TYR A 43 -10.47 6.07 -7.96
C TYR A 43 -11.16 5.39 -9.13
N PRO A 44 -11.29 4.05 -9.14
CA PRO A 44 -11.95 3.39 -10.27
C PRO A 44 -13.39 3.83 -10.38
N ARG A 45 -13.79 4.17 -11.59
CA ARG A 45 -15.11 4.72 -11.83
C ARG A 45 -16.22 3.76 -11.37
N ARG A 46 -16.06 2.48 -11.69
CA ARG A 46 -17.06 1.48 -11.32
C ARG A 46 -17.21 1.37 -9.82
N ALA A 47 -16.10 1.43 -9.10
CA ALA A 47 -16.15 1.39 -7.65
C ALA A 47 -16.87 2.61 -7.11
N GLN A 48 -16.57 3.78 -7.69
CA GLN A 48 -17.19 5.01 -7.27
C GLN A 48 -18.71 4.97 -7.50
N GLU A 49 -19.12 4.48 -8.66
CA GLU A 49 -20.53 4.39 -9.01
C GLU A 49 -21.29 3.45 -8.11
N ARG A 50 -20.63 2.40 -7.64
CA ARG A 50 -21.25 1.41 -6.77
C ARG A 50 -21.13 1.74 -5.30
N GLY A 51 -20.47 2.84 -4.97
CA GLY A 51 -20.27 3.21 -3.58
C GLY A 51 -19.33 2.29 -2.85
N MET A 52 -18.35 1.73 -3.53
CA MET A 52 -17.40 0.81 -2.91
C MET A 52 -16.15 1.53 -2.46
N GLU A 53 -15.67 1.16 -1.31
CA GLU A 53 -14.40 1.66 -0.78
C GLU A 53 -13.55 0.48 -0.36
N GLY A 54 -12.27 0.71 -0.09
CA GLY A 54 -11.41 -0.39 0.30
C GLY A 54 -9.97 0.02 0.40
N TYR A 55 -9.12 -0.98 0.39
CA TYR A 55 -7.68 -0.75 0.40
C TYR A 55 -6.96 -1.85 -0.35
N VAL A 56 -5.74 -1.55 -0.74
CA VAL A 56 -4.86 -2.53 -1.38
C VAL A 56 -3.49 -2.38 -0.78
N ILE A 57 -2.92 -3.49 -0.39
CA ILE A 57 -1.54 -3.54 0.06
C ILE A 57 -0.72 -4.13 -1.08
N VAL A 58 0.28 -3.38 -1.52
CA VAL A 58 1.18 -3.83 -2.58
C VAL A 58 2.57 -3.95 -2.02
N ALA A 59 3.41 -4.70 -2.69
CA ALA A 59 4.82 -4.74 -2.37
C ALA A 59 5.59 -4.56 -3.66
N PHE A 60 6.80 -4.04 -3.54
CA PHE A 60 7.60 -3.73 -4.72
C PHE A 60 9.07 -3.64 -4.36
N THR A 61 9.89 -3.48 -5.37
CA THR A 61 11.31 -3.25 -5.21
C THR A 61 11.58 -1.76 -5.35
N ILE A 62 12.34 -1.20 -4.42
CA ILE A 62 12.86 0.15 -4.55
C ILE A 62 14.23 0.01 -5.19
N THR A 63 14.40 0.60 -6.36
CA THR A 63 15.67 0.47 -7.08
C THR A 63 16.76 1.34 -6.45
N GLU A 64 17.95 1.23 -6.95
CA GLU A 64 19.07 2.01 -6.48
C GLU A 64 18.84 3.51 -6.65
N SER A 65 18.01 3.89 -7.62
CA SER A 65 17.69 5.29 -7.84
C SER A 65 16.43 5.75 -7.13
N GLY A 66 15.79 4.87 -6.37
CA GLY A 66 14.58 5.24 -5.63
C GLY A 66 13.29 5.06 -6.40
N THR A 67 13.34 4.49 -7.59
CA THR A 67 12.13 4.22 -8.36
C THR A 67 11.56 2.85 -8.00
N ILE A 68 10.37 2.56 -8.52
CA ILE A 68 9.65 1.36 -8.17
C ILE A 68 9.71 0.36 -9.31
N GLU A 69 10.01 -0.90 -8.98
CA GLU A 69 9.98 -1.99 -9.94
C GLU A 69 9.17 -3.15 -9.41
N GLU A 70 8.53 -3.84 -10.33
CA GLU A 70 7.84 -5.10 -10.06
C GLU A 70 6.83 -5.03 -8.93
N PRO A 71 5.91 -4.06 -8.96
CA PRO A 71 4.89 -4.03 -7.92
C PRO A 71 3.92 -5.19 -8.07
N TYR A 72 3.48 -5.74 -6.95
CA TYR A 72 2.48 -6.79 -6.95
C TYR A 72 1.55 -6.61 -5.75
N VAL A 73 0.34 -7.16 -5.86
CA VAL A 73 -0.67 -7.03 -4.84
C VAL A 73 -0.50 -8.14 -3.81
N ILE A 74 -0.45 -7.75 -2.54
CA ILE A 74 -0.46 -8.68 -1.44
C ILE A 74 -1.90 -8.93 -1.00
N GLU A 75 -2.71 -7.89 -0.92
CA GLU A 75 -4.05 -8.01 -0.39
C GLU A 75 -4.92 -6.89 -0.95
N GLY A 76 -6.13 -7.23 -1.42
CA GLY A 76 -7.12 -6.26 -1.85
C GLY A 76 -8.41 -6.52 -1.12
N LYS A 77 -9.01 -5.48 -0.52
CA LYS A 77 -10.21 -5.59 0.28
C LYS A 77 -11.18 -4.47 -0.05
N CYS A 78 -12.46 -4.79 -0.03
CA CYS A 78 -13.51 -3.83 -0.34
C CYS A 78 -14.70 -4.00 0.57
N ARG A 79 -15.48 -2.94 0.69
CA ARG A 79 -16.80 -2.99 1.34
C ARG A 79 -17.64 -1.87 0.77
N ASN A 80 -18.95 -1.96 0.96
CA ASN A 80 -19.83 -0.89 0.53
C ASN A 80 -19.77 0.24 1.55
N ALA A 81 -19.61 1.48 1.07
CA ALA A 81 -19.49 2.63 1.95
C ALA A 81 -20.73 2.84 2.81
N LYS A 82 -21.88 2.31 2.39
CA LYS A 82 -23.11 2.44 3.18
C LYS A 82 -23.20 1.40 4.28
N ASN A 83 -22.29 0.45 4.31
CA ASN A 83 -22.29 -0.61 5.30
C ASN A 83 -20.90 -0.75 5.90
N ARG A 84 -20.46 0.34 6.52
CA ARG A 84 -19.11 0.35 7.10
C ARG A 84 -18.99 -0.48 8.36
N ASP A 85 -20.13 -0.90 8.93
CA ASP A 85 -20.10 -1.82 10.07
C ASP A 85 -19.75 -3.24 9.64
N GLY A 86 -19.89 -3.55 8.36
CA GLY A 86 -19.54 -4.85 7.86
C GLY A 86 -18.06 -5.02 7.68
N ALA A 87 -17.62 -6.26 7.64
CA ALA A 87 -16.23 -6.54 7.40
C ALA A 87 -15.87 -6.26 5.96
N TYR A 88 -14.59 -5.97 5.72
CA TYR A 88 -14.07 -5.93 4.38
C TYR A 88 -14.05 -7.33 3.81
N ASN A 89 -14.23 -7.43 2.51
CA ASN A 89 -14.20 -8.69 1.78
C ASN A 89 -13.12 -8.63 0.72
N ASP A 90 -12.58 -9.78 0.40
CA ASP A 90 -11.58 -9.86 -0.67
C ASP A 90 -12.18 -9.31 -1.95
N CYS A 91 -11.40 -8.50 -2.64
CA CYS A 91 -11.84 -8.00 -3.94
C CYS A 91 -10.65 -7.48 -4.73
N SER A 92 -10.83 -7.38 -6.03
CA SER A 92 -9.76 -6.94 -6.92
C SER A 92 -10.06 -5.62 -7.62
N MET A 93 -11.18 -4.97 -7.29
CA MET A 93 -11.60 -3.83 -8.10
C MET A 93 -10.68 -2.62 -7.99
N PHE A 94 -9.86 -2.54 -6.94
CA PHE A 94 -8.92 -1.44 -6.79
C PHE A 94 -7.50 -1.81 -7.19
N ASN A 95 -7.26 -3.07 -7.55
CA ASN A 95 -5.89 -3.55 -7.75
C ASN A 95 -5.16 -2.83 -8.88
N SER A 96 -5.82 -2.70 -10.02
CA SER A 96 -5.19 -2.12 -11.19
C SER A 96 -4.81 -0.66 -10.97
N ALA A 97 -5.73 0.11 -10.40
CA ALA A 97 -5.45 1.52 -10.10
C ALA A 97 -4.31 1.65 -9.10
N THR A 98 -4.24 0.73 -8.14
CA THR A 98 -3.19 0.75 -7.14
C THR A 98 -1.83 0.45 -7.74
N LEU A 99 -1.77 -0.54 -8.63
CA LEU A 99 -0.50 -0.87 -9.26
C LEU A 99 0.02 0.29 -10.11
N ARG A 100 -0.87 0.99 -10.80
CA ARG A 100 -0.47 2.17 -11.56
C ARG A 100 0.05 3.28 -10.65
N ALA A 101 -0.62 3.48 -9.53
CA ALA A 101 -0.19 4.50 -8.57
C ALA A 101 1.15 4.14 -7.96
N ALA A 102 1.34 2.87 -7.62
CA ALA A 102 2.57 2.42 -6.99
C ALA A 102 3.79 2.73 -7.85
N LYS A 103 3.65 2.63 -9.16
CA LYS A 103 4.77 2.88 -10.05
C LYS A 103 5.22 4.33 -10.04
N LYS A 104 4.38 5.23 -9.55
CA LYS A 104 4.72 6.66 -9.47
C LYS A 104 5.38 7.05 -8.18
N LEU A 105 5.47 6.14 -7.22
CA LEU A 105 6.12 6.44 -5.96
C LEU A 105 7.62 6.62 -6.17
N LYS A 106 8.22 7.47 -5.33
CA LYS A 106 9.65 7.68 -5.32
C LYS A 106 10.13 7.65 -3.89
N TYR A 107 11.27 7.05 -3.70
CA TYR A 107 11.86 6.93 -2.37
C TYR A 107 13.28 7.45 -2.40
N LYS A 108 13.77 7.82 -1.24
CA LYS A 108 15.17 8.12 -1.08
C LYS A 108 15.93 6.82 -1.28
N PRO A 109 16.99 6.81 -2.10
CA PRO A 109 17.76 5.57 -2.29
C PRO A 109 18.29 5.05 -0.96
N THR A 110 18.27 3.73 -0.82
CA THR A 110 18.85 3.09 0.36
C THR A 110 20.34 2.92 0.13
N VAL A 111 21.13 3.36 1.11
CA VAL A 111 22.58 3.28 0.99
C VAL A 111 23.10 2.34 2.05
N ARG A 112 23.94 1.39 1.65
CA ARG A 112 24.62 0.47 2.56
C ARG A 112 26.07 0.41 2.17
N ASP A 113 26.92 0.60 3.16
CA ASP A 113 28.36 0.59 2.94
C ASP A 113 28.78 1.56 1.83
N GLY A 114 28.13 2.74 1.81
CA GLY A 114 28.47 3.78 0.86
C GLY A 114 27.92 3.60 -0.54
N ARG A 115 27.09 2.59 -0.75
CA ARG A 115 26.51 2.32 -2.07
C ARG A 115 25.01 2.31 -2.03
N ALA A 116 24.40 2.83 -3.08
CA ALA A 116 22.95 2.71 -3.25
C ALA A 116 22.64 1.25 -3.59
N VAL A 117 21.64 0.69 -2.95
CA VAL A 117 21.24 -0.69 -3.17
C VAL A 117 19.74 -0.77 -3.42
N ALA A 118 19.34 -1.79 -4.16
CA ALA A 118 17.93 -2.08 -4.35
C ALA A 118 17.40 -2.83 -3.14
N VAL A 119 16.13 -2.59 -2.78
CA VAL A 119 15.51 -3.27 -1.66
C VAL A 119 14.19 -3.86 -2.13
N THR A 120 13.98 -5.16 -1.87
CA THR A 120 12.82 -5.87 -2.38
C THR A 120 11.73 -5.99 -1.33
N ASP A 121 10.53 -6.29 -1.79
CA ASP A 121 9.39 -6.64 -0.94
C ASP A 121 9.03 -5.55 0.06
N ILE A 122 9.06 -4.31 -0.40
CA ILE A 122 8.69 -3.16 0.42
C ILE A 122 7.18 -2.97 0.30
N PRO A 123 6.44 -3.00 1.42
CA PRO A 123 4.99 -2.88 1.34
C PRO A 123 4.53 -1.43 1.39
N HIS A 124 3.38 -1.19 0.80
CA HIS A 124 2.74 0.12 0.88
C HIS A 124 1.23 -0.09 0.75
N LYS A 125 0.47 0.60 1.57
CA LYS A 125 -0.98 0.49 1.58
C LYS A 125 -1.60 1.72 0.95
N PHE A 126 -2.52 1.48 -0.01
CA PHE A 126 -3.32 2.55 -0.60
C PHE A 126 -4.75 2.38 -0.13
N THR A 127 -5.38 3.46 0.30
CA THR A 127 -6.73 3.43 0.82
C THR A 127 -7.65 4.22 -0.09
N TYR A 128 -8.85 3.68 -0.30
CA TYR A 128 -9.88 4.29 -1.14
C TYR A 128 -11.11 4.53 -0.29
N GLU A 129 -11.45 5.78 -0.08
CA GLU A 129 -12.60 6.14 0.75
C GLU A 129 -13.48 7.13 0.02
N ILE A 130 -14.78 6.95 0.19
CA ILE A 130 -15.77 7.86 -0.38
C ILE A 130 -16.13 8.88 0.69
N ASP A 131 -16.08 10.16 0.29
CA ASP A 131 -16.46 11.23 1.18
C ASP A 131 -17.97 11.35 1.15
N GLU A 132 -18.60 11.04 2.28
CA GLU A 132 -20.06 11.06 2.37
C GLU A 132 -20.64 12.44 2.41
N ASP A 133 -19.84 13.44 2.70
CA ASP A 133 -20.34 14.80 2.81
C ASP A 133 -20.37 15.53 1.49
N SER A 134 -19.85 14.94 0.46
CA SER A 134 -19.78 15.61 -0.84
C SER A 134 -20.95 15.28 -1.74
#